data_a3983a77d30bc037edd0e2b03d64a59e
#
_entry.id   a3983a77d30bc037edd0e2b03d64a59e
#
_cell.length_a   1.000
_cell.length_b   1.000
_cell.length_c   1.000
_cell.angle_alpha   90.00
_cell.angle_beta   90.00
_cell.angle_gamma   90.00
#
_symmetry.space_group_name_H-M   'P 1'
#
loop_
_entity.id
_entity.type
_entity.pdbx_description
1 polymer ?
#
loop_
_entity_poly.entity_id
_entity_poly.type
_entity_poly.pdbx_seq_one_letter_code
_entity_poly.pdbx_strand_id
1 'polypeptide(L)'
;MPFLFSFDCWDVHKYEEVDTSFLDLFEHHIWMVHQNNNEFYKKVDYKDGQFLPEAYKKVVKVAEKLYKAKPLYWQKLLTDKIKLTGEVAKKVGRPLVTTECWGIVDYKDWPLLNWDWVKELCALGTVTAAQTGMWVGIATSNFCGPQFVGMWRDVKWHQEMTAIIKSAELDESITINNEIAAKLLKRL
;
A
#
# COMPACT_ATOMS: atom_id res chain seq x y z
N MET A 1 -8.38 15.28 -17.30
CA MET A 1 -8.28 14.73 -15.94
C MET A 1 -7.87 13.27 -16.10
N PRO A 2 -6.87 12.77 -15.37
CA PRO A 2 -6.47 11.37 -15.47
C PRO A 2 -7.63 10.44 -15.11
N PHE A 3 -7.75 9.35 -15.86
CA PHE A 3 -8.77 8.34 -15.64
C PHE A 3 -8.13 7.09 -15.04
N LEU A 4 -8.59 6.68 -13.89
CA LEU A 4 -8.11 5.51 -13.18
C LEU A 4 -9.26 4.63 -12.72
N PHE A 5 -8.97 3.37 -12.50
CA PHE A 5 -9.87 2.42 -11.86
C PHE A 5 -9.17 1.79 -10.66
N SER A 6 -9.87 1.71 -9.54
CA SER A 6 -9.38 1.03 -8.35
C SER A 6 -9.64 -0.47 -8.46
N PHE A 7 -8.57 -1.24 -8.45
CA PHE A 7 -8.64 -2.68 -8.47
C PHE A 7 -8.28 -3.24 -7.09
N ASP A 8 -9.25 -3.71 -6.39
CA ASP A 8 -9.03 -4.60 -5.24
C ASP A 8 -8.89 -6.03 -5.77
N CYS A 9 -7.80 -6.28 -6.51
CA CYS A 9 -7.58 -7.53 -7.20
C CYS A 9 -6.46 -8.33 -6.54
N TRP A 10 -6.79 -9.50 -6.04
CA TRP A 10 -5.82 -10.46 -5.51
C TRP A 10 -4.83 -10.94 -6.57
N ASP A 11 -5.30 -11.05 -7.81
CA ASP A 11 -4.51 -11.48 -8.95
C ASP A 11 -4.20 -10.29 -9.87
N VAL A 12 -2.99 -9.76 -9.74
CA VAL A 12 -2.52 -8.63 -10.56
C VAL A 12 -2.37 -8.99 -12.05
N HIS A 13 -2.26 -10.28 -12.40
CA HIS A 13 -2.17 -10.71 -13.78
C HIS A 13 -3.46 -10.43 -14.57
N LYS A 14 -4.57 -10.17 -13.88
CA LYS A 14 -5.81 -9.70 -14.54
C LYS A 14 -5.61 -8.42 -15.35
N TYR A 15 -4.64 -7.57 -15.00
CA TYR A 15 -4.30 -6.41 -15.82
C TYR A 15 -3.77 -6.77 -17.21
N GLU A 16 -3.21 -7.97 -17.38
CA GLU A 16 -2.71 -8.47 -18.66
C GLU A 16 -3.82 -9.09 -19.53
N GLU A 17 -4.94 -9.47 -18.91
CA GLU A 17 -6.05 -10.17 -19.56
C GLU A 17 -7.15 -9.24 -20.08
N VAL A 18 -7.23 -8.01 -19.57
CA VAL A 18 -8.29 -7.06 -19.92
C VAL A 18 -7.76 -5.90 -20.74
N ASP A 19 -8.62 -5.30 -21.57
CA ASP A 19 -8.28 -4.06 -22.26
C ASP A 19 -8.20 -2.91 -21.24
N THR A 20 -7.00 -2.42 -21.05
CA THR A 20 -6.70 -1.29 -20.14
C THR A 20 -6.30 -0.03 -20.90
N SER A 21 -6.45 -0.02 -22.23
CA SER A 21 -5.97 1.08 -23.09
C SER A 21 -6.60 2.44 -22.78
N PHE A 22 -7.81 2.43 -22.22
CA PHE A 22 -8.57 3.63 -21.84
C PHE A 22 -8.21 4.19 -20.45
N LEU A 23 -7.36 3.48 -19.67
CA LEU A 23 -6.92 3.91 -18.35
C LEU A 23 -5.59 4.63 -18.45
N ASP A 24 -5.44 5.72 -17.72
CA ASP A 24 -4.17 6.43 -17.55
C ASP A 24 -3.32 5.80 -16.44
N LEU A 25 -3.96 5.34 -15.38
CA LEU A 25 -3.35 4.87 -14.15
C LEU A 25 -4.08 3.64 -13.63
N PHE A 26 -3.36 2.77 -12.92
CA PHE A 26 -3.96 1.74 -12.06
C PHE A 26 -3.87 2.16 -10.60
N GLU A 27 -4.95 2.03 -9.88
CA GLU A 27 -4.96 2.13 -8.42
C GLU A 27 -5.07 0.71 -7.85
N HIS A 28 -4.10 0.31 -7.03
CA HIS A 28 -4.03 -1.04 -6.48
C HIS A 28 -3.77 -1.02 -4.98
N HIS A 29 -4.67 -1.64 -4.22
CA HIS A 29 -4.55 -1.77 -2.78
C HIS A 29 -3.70 -2.98 -2.43
N ILE A 30 -2.60 -2.78 -1.72
CA ILE A 30 -1.72 -3.85 -1.25
C ILE A 30 -1.61 -3.80 0.27
N TRP A 31 -2.14 -4.83 0.92
CA TRP A 31 -2.11 -4.97 2.36
C TRP A 31 -1.33 -6.22 2.76
N MET A 32 -0.38 -6.10 3.68
CA MET A 32 0.36 -7.25 4.21
C MET A 32 -0.60 -8.30 4.77
N VAL A 33 -1.61 -7.87 5.51
CA VAL A 33 -2.57 -8.74 6.19
C VAL A 33 -3.44 -9.58 5.25
N HIS A 34 -3.58 -9.13 4.00
CA HIS A 34 -4.34 -9.86 2.98
C HIS A 34 -3.50 -10.88 2.22
N GLN A 35 -2.17 -10.83 2.34
CA GLN A 35 -1.32 -11.76 1.60
C GLN A 35 -1.48 -13.20 2.10
N ASN A 36 -1.11 -14.14 1.24
CA ASN A 36 -1.23 -15.57 1.51
C ASN A 36 -2.62 -15.97 2.06
N ASN A 37 -3.68 -15.56 1.33
CA ASN A 37 -5.06 -15.87 1.67
C ASN A 37 -5.47 -15.40 3.09
N ASN A 38 -5.14 -14.15 3.42
CA ASN A 38 -5.42 -13.55 4.74
C ASN A 38 -4.77 -14.29 5.93
N GLU A 39 -3.61 -14.90 5.72
CA GLU A 39 -2.97 -15.72 6.75
C GLU A 39 -2.79 -14.96 8.07
N PHE A 40 -2.36 -13.69 7.98
CA PHE A 40 -2.14 -12.89 9.18
C PHE A 40 -3.42 -12.71 9.98
N TYR A 41 -4.49 -12.26 9.34
CA TYR A 41 -5.78 -12.04 10.01
C TYR A 41 -6.43 -13.33 10.49
N LYS A 42 -6.25 -14.46 9.78
CA LYS A 42 -6.67 -15.78 10.27
C LYS A 42 -5.97 -16.17 11.58
N LYS A 43 -4.66 -15.88 11.68
CA LYS A 43 -3.89 -16.17 12.90
C LYS A 43 -4.21 -15.22 14.06
N VAL A 44 -4.61 -13.99 13.77
CA VAL A 44 -5.08 -13.02 14.76
C VAL A 44 -6.52 -13.32 15.19
N ASP A 45 -7.26 -14.13 14.41
CA ASP A 45 -8.71 -14.33 14.53
C ASP A 45 -9.50 -13.01 14.34
N TYR A 46 -9.01 -12.18 13.41
CA TYR A 46 -9.68 -10.94 13.01
C TYR A 46 -10.67 -11.26 11.89
N LYS A 47 -11.95 -11.44 12.26
CA LYS A 47 -13.03 -11.72 11.31
C LYS A 47 -13.86 -10.47 11.12
N ASP A 48 -13.98 -9.98 9.89
CA ASP A 48 -14.90 -8.90 9.46
C ASP A 48 -15.13 -7.79 10.49
N GLY A 49 -14.09 -7.49 11.27
CA GLY A 49 -14.21 -6.88 12.56
C GLY A 49 -13.88 -5.40 12.61
N GLN A 50 -13.71 -4.73 11.46
CA GLN A 50 -13.32 -3.32 11.43
C GLN A 50 -14.26 -2.39 12.21
N PHE A 51 -15.47 -2.84 12.54
CA PHE A 51 -16.44 -2.10 13.34
C PHE A 51 -16.73 -2.73 14.70
N LEU A 52 -16.09 -3.85 15.02
CA LEU A 52 -16.32 -4.59 16.25
C LEU A 52 -15.21 -4.36 17.27
N PRO A 53 -15.48 -3.82 18.47
CA PRO A 53 -14.45 -3.59 19.49
C PRO A 53 -13.67 -4.86 19.86
N GLU A 54 -14.30 -6.01 19.82
CA GLU A 54 -13.65 -7.30 20.15
C GLU A 54 -12.57 -7.68 19.14
N ALA A 55 -12.74 -7.32 17.86
CA ALA A 55 -11.72 -7.55 16.83
C ALA A 55 -10.48 -6.70 17.08
N TYR A 56 -10.65 -5.43 17.45
CA TYR A 56 -9.53 -4.57 17.82
C TYR A 56 -8.77 -5.07 19.04
N LYS A 57 -9.48 -5.60 20.05
CA LYS A 57 -8.84 -6.23 21.20
C LYS A 57 -7.95 -7.42 20.80
N LYS A 58 -8.38 -8.20 19.82
CA LYS A 58 -7.56 -9.31 19.27
C LYS A 58 -6.33 -8.78 18.57
N VAL A 59 -6.47 -7.76 17.71
CA VAL A 59 -5.33 -7.11 17.04
C VAL A 59 -4.32 -6.61 18.08
N VAL A 60 -4.75 -5.84 19.07
CA VAL A 60 -3.88 -5.33 20.16
C VAL A 60 -3.17 -6.47 20.89
N LYS A 61 -3.87 -7.55 21.18
CA LYS A 61 -3.34 -8.65 21.99
C LYS A 61 -2.36 -9.54 21.23
N VAL A 62 -2.57 -9.75 19.93
CA VAL A 62 -1.92 -10.82 19.16
C VAL A 62 -1.05 -10.31 18.02
N ALA A 63 -1.47 -9.26 17.29
CA ALA A 63 -0.90 -8.91 16.01
C ALA A 63 0.59 -8.56 16.07
N GLU A 64 0.99 -7.69 16.99
CA GLU A 64 2.40 -7.30 17.15
C GLU A 64 3.30 -8.51 17.47
N LYS A 65 2.85 -9.40 18.38
CA LYS A 65 3.60 -10.60 18.74
C LYS A 65 3.73 -11.55 17.56
N LEU A 66 2.66 -11.71 16.79
CA LEU A 66 2.65 -12.52 15.58
C LEU A 66 3.62 -11.96 14.53
N TYR A 67 3.60 -10.66 14.31
CA TYR A 67 4.53 -10.01 13.39
C TYR A 67 5.98 -10.20 13.86
N LYS A 68 6.28 -9.85 15.12
CA LYS A 68 7.64 -9.94 15.68
C LYS A 68 8.21 -11.35 15.76
N ALA A 69 7.36 -12.38 15.79
CA ALA A 69 7.81 -13.77 15.77
C ALA A 69 8.44 -14.18 14.42
N LYS A 70 8.01 -13.58 13.30
CA LYS A 70 8.51 -13.89 11.96
C LYS A 70 8.51 -12.62 11.07
N PRO A 71 9.21 -11.55 11.42
CA PRO A 71 9.10 -10.26 10.72
C PRO A 71 9.48 -10.40 9.24
N LEU A 72 10.60 -11.07 8.93
CA LEU A 72 11.07 -11.26 7.55
C LEU A 72 10.06 -12.01 6.67
N TYR A 73 9.30 -12.93 7.24
CA TYR A 73 8.26 -13.64 6.50
C TYR A 73 7.13 -12.69 6.07
N TRP A 74 6.62 -11.87 6.99
CA TRP A 74 5.54 -10.94 6.71
C TRP A 74 6.00 -9.81 5.78
N GLN A 75 7.21 -9.31 6.00
CA GLN A 75 7.84 -8.30 5.14
C GLN A 75 8.01 -8.82 3.71
N LYS A 76 8.47 -10.07 3.55
CA LYS A 76 8.61 -10.69 2.24
C LYS A 76 7.29 -10.81 1.50
N LEU A 77 6.22 -11.24 2.17
CA LEU A 77 4.88 -11.31 1.57
C LEU A 77 4.42 -9.95 1.02
N LEU A 78 4.66 -8.87 1.75
CA LEU A 78 4.35 -7.52 1.32
C LEU A 78 5.20 -7.10 0.12
N THR A 79 6.51 -7.20 0.25
CA THR A 79 7.45 -6.72 -0.77
C THR A 79 7.38 -7.51 -2.08
N ASP A 80 7.17 -8.82 -2.01
CA ASP A 80 6.99 -9.64 -3.21
C ASP A 80 5.73 -9.22 -3.98
N LYS A 81 4.62 -8.94 -3.28
CA LYS A 81 3.39 -8.47 -3.92
C LYS A 81 3.58 -7.10 -4.58
N ILE A 82 4.27 -6.17 -3.90
CA ILE A 82 4.55 -4.84 -4.47
C ILE A 82 5.39 -4.96 -5.75
N LYS A 83 6.47 -5.76 -5.70
CA LYS A 83 7.35 -5.97 -6.86
C LYS A 83 6.60 -6.60 -8.02
N LEU A 84 5.84 -7.68 -7.76
CA LEU A 84 5.03 -8.33 -8.78
C LEU A 84 4.04 -7.35 -9.43
N THR A 85 3.38 -6.51 -8.62
CA THR A 85 2.45 -5.49 -9.14
C THR A 85 3.19 -4.48 -10.03
N GLY A 86 4.38 -4.05 -9.62
CA GLY A 86 5.23 -3.17 -10.44
C GLY A 86 5.65 -3.82 -11.76
N GLU A 87 6.07 -5.09 -11.74
CA GLU A 87 6.44 -5.86 -12.94
C GLU A 87 5.28 -5.97 -13.93
N VAL A 88 4.09 -6.31 -13.45
CA VAL A 88 2.89 -6.39 -14.29
C VAL A 88 2.51 -5.02 -14.84
N ALA A 89 2.53 -3.97 -14.02
CA ALA A 89 2.25 -2.60 -14.45
C ALA A 89 3.21 -2.14 -15.55
N LYS A 90 4.51 -2.45 -15.40
CA LYS A 90 5.53 -2.19 -16.41
C LYS A 90 5.24 -2.93 -17.71
N LYS A 91 4.87 -4.20 -17.63
CA LYS A 91 4.53 -5.02 -18.80
C LYS A 91 3.34 -4.48 -19.58
N VAL A 92 2.30 -3.99 -18.90
CA VAL A 92 1.13 -3.37 -19.53
C VAL A 92 1.33 -1.90 -19.89
N GLY A 93 2.44 -1.28 -19.47
CA GLY A 93 2.76 0.11 -19.79
C GLY A 93 1.85 1.11 -19.08
N ARG A 94 1.45 0.85 -17.84
CA ARG A 94 0.58 1.73 -17.04
C ARG A 94 1.21 2.02 -15.68
N PRO A 95 1.32 3.31 -15.30
CA PRO A 95 1.79 3.66 -13.96
C PRO A 95 0.77 3.32 -12.88
N LEU A 96 1.26 3.20 -11.67
CA LEU A 96 0.52 2.84 -10.48
C LEU A 96 0.32 4.03 -9.55
N VAL A 97 -0.82 4.05 -8.87
CA VAL A 97 -1.03 4.84 -7.68
C VAL A 97 -1.56 3.92 -6.57
N THR A 98 -1.38 4.30 -5.33
CA THR A 98 -2.09 3.67 -4.23
C THR A 98 -2.56 4.71 -3.24
N THR A 99 -3.81 4.60 -2.83
CA THR A 99 -4.44 5.45 -1.82
C THR A 99 -4.64 4.72 -0.51
N GLU A 100 -4.60 3.38 -0.54
CA GLU A 100 -4.80 2.50 0.61
C GLU A 100 -3.76 1.38 0.61
N CYS A 101 -2.96 1.29 1.66
CA CYS A 101 -1.81 0.37 1.81
C CYS A 101 -1.26 0.45 3.23
N TRP A 102 -0.37 -0.28 3.61
CA TRP A 102 0.53 -1.41 3.34
C TRP A 102 0.43 -2.44 4.46
N GLY A 103 0.20 -1.95 5.70
CA GLY A 103 0.26 -2.75 6.92
C GLY A 103 -1.03 -3.51 7.21
N ILE A 104 -1.78 -3.02 8.20
CA ILE A 104 -3.10 -3.54 8.56
C ILE A 104 -4.21 -2.67 7.98
N VAL A 105 -5.31 -3.29 7.62
CA VAL A 105 -6.56 -2.58 7.28
C VAL A 105 -7.30 -2.33 8.59
N ASP A 106 -7.23 -1.11 9.08
CA ASP A 106 -7.94 -0.69 10.27
C ASP A 106 -8.56 0.69 10.04
N TYR A 107 -9.86 0.80 10.22
CA TYR A 107 -10.62 2.01 9.95
C TYR A 107 -10.83 2.87 11.19
N LYS A 108 -10.21 2.51 12.31
CA LYS A 108 -10.28 3.28 13.56
C LYS A 108 -8.90 3.49 14.14
N ASP A 109 -8.67 4.70 14.62
CA ASP A 109 -7.56 4.97 15.50
C ASP A 109 -7.81 4.27 16.84
N TRP A 110 -7.10 3.17 17.06
CA TRP A 110 -7.22 2.41 18.29
C TRP A 110 -6.11 2.81 19.24
N PRO A 111 -6.42 3.51 20.34
CA PRO A 111 -5.41 4.12 21.21
C PRO A 111 -4.51 3.10 21.93
N LEU A 112 -4.93 1.84 22.02
CA LEU A 112 -4.15 0.77 22.64
C LEU A 112 -3.27 0.01 21.65
N LEU A 113 -3.36 0.31 20.35
CA LEU A 113 -2.49 -0.31 19.35
C LEU A 113 -1.11 0.33 19.40
N ASN A 114 -0.07 -0.51 19.49
CA ASN A 114 1.27 -0.06 19.19
C ASN A 114 1.44 0.09 17.67
N TRP A 115 1.66 1.31 17.21
CA TRP A 115 1.77 1.65 15.79
C TRP A 115 3.17 1.46 15.22
N ASP A 116 4.20 1.19 16.03
CA ASP A 116 5.59 1.15 15.55
C ASP A 116 5.82 0.04 14.52
N TRP A 117 5.33 -1.16 14.78
CA TRP A 117 5.43 -2.26 13.83
C TRP A 117 4.57 -2.04 12.56
N VAL A 118 3.47 -1.31 12.67
CA VAL A 118 2.65 -0.92 11.50
C VAL A 118 3.38 0.12 10.67
N LYS A 119 4.01 1.12 11.31
CA LYS A 119 4.85 2.11 10.62
C LYS A 119 6.05 1.46 9.93
N GLU A 120 6.66 0.45 10.54
CA GLU A 120 7.74 -0.33 9.93
C GLU A 120 7.29 -0.97 8.61
N LEU A 121 6.12 -1.62 8.58
CA LEU A 121 5.54 -2.19 7.37
C LEU A 121 5.18 -1.11 6.34
N CYS A 122 4.60 0.01 6.78
CA CYS A 122 4.25 1.11 5.90
C CYS A 122 5.49 1.77 5.28
N ALA A 123 6.57 1.94 6.05
CA ALA A 123 7.84 2.42 5.54
C ALA A 123 8.43 1.46 4.50
N LEU A 124 8.46 0.16 4.83
CA LEU A 124 8.95 -0.86 3.91
C LEU A 124 8.15 -0.90 2.61
N GLY A 125 6.83 -0.83 2.69
CA GLY A 125 5.96 -0.81 1.50
C GLY A 125 6.20 0.44 0.65
N THR A 126 6.28 1.62 1.28
CA THR A 126 6.55 2.89 0.61
C THR A 126 7.90 2.86 -0.12
N VAL A 127 8.97 2.43 0.56
CA VAL A 127 10.31 2.32 -0.03
C VAL A 127 10.32 1.33 -1.19
N THR A 128 9.71 0.16 -1.00
CA THR A 128 9.66 -0.87 -2.05
C THR A 128 8.89 -0.39 -3.27
N ALA A 129 7.75 0.26 -3.10
CA ALA A 129 6.96 0.82 -4.18
C ALA A 129 7.76 1.91 -4.94
N ALA A 130 8.36 2.85 -4.22
CA ALA A 130 9.20 3.89 -4.80
C ALA A 130 10.36 3.30 -5.63
N GLN A 131 11.03 2.26 -5.13
CA GLN A 131 12.14 1.60 -5.81
C GLN A 131 11.73 0.87 -7.11
N THR A 132 10.48 0.52 -7.31
CA THR A 132 10.05 -0.08 -8.59
C THR A 132 10.02 0.91 -9.74
N GLY A 133 9.97 2.21 -9.46
CA GLY A 133 9.79 3.26 -10.46
C GLY A 133 8.39 3.31 -11.09
N MET A 134 7.47 2.42 -10.72
CA MET A 134 6.15 2.31 -11.35
C MET A 134 5.05 3.11 -10.63
N TRP A 135 5.24 3.48 -9.39
CA TRP A 135 4.28 4.27 -8.62
C TRP A 135 4.48 5.78 -8.79
N VAL A 136 3.52 6.45 -9.42
CA VAL A 136 3.48 7.92 -9.58
C VAL A 136 2.77 8.63 -8.44
N GLY A 137 2.11 7.88 -7.57
CA GLY A 137 1.49 8.37 -6.33
C GLY A 137 1.47 7.27 -5.28
N ILE A 138 1.97 7.57 -4.09
CA ILE A 138 2.09 6.60 -2.99
C ILE A 138 1.50 7.21 -1.72
N ALA A 139 0.42 6.60 -1.21
CA ALA A 139 0.05 6.79 0.18
C ALA A 139 1.08 6.10 1.08
N THR A 140 1.45 6.75 2.17
CA THR A 140 2.47 6.22 3.10
C THR A 140 1.86 5.36 4.19
N SER A 141 0.56 5.43 4.37
CA SER A 141 -0.18 4.72 5.42
C SER A 141 -1.58 4.34 4.95
N ASN A 142 -2.31 3.66 5.81
CA ASN A 142 -3.59 3.04 5.53
C ASN A 142 -4.58 3.93 4.81
N PHE A 143 -4.87 5.11 5.31
CA PHE A 143 -5.77 6.07 4.69
C PHE A 143 -5.21 7.47 4.81
N CYS A 144 -5.50 8.30 3.83
CA CYS A 144 -5.14 9.71 3.82
C CYS A 144 -6.04 10.54 4.75
N GLY A 145 -6.25 10.11 5.98
CA GLY A 145 -7.19 10.78 6.86
C GLY A 145 -6.80 10.78 8.33
N PRO A 146 -7.44 11.61 9.15
CA PRO A 146 -7.15 11.72 10.58
C PRO A 146 -7.58 10.51 11.41
N GLN A 147 -8.10 9.48 10.81
CA GLN A 147 -8.61 8.30 11.49
C GLN A 147 -7.52 7.43 12.12
N PHE A 148 -6.25 7.64 11.75
CA PHE A 148 -5.09 6.95 12.32
C PHE A 148 -4.18 7.93 13.05
N VAL A 149 -4.67 8.51 14.11
CA VAL A 149 -3.98 9.57 14.88
C VAL A 149 -2.61 9.14 15.39
N GLY A 150 -2.43 7.87 15.72
CA GLY A 150 -1.14 7.32 16.16
C GLY A 150 -0.04 7.45 15.11
N MET A 151 -0.38 7.30 13.83
CA MET A 151 0.56 7.52 12.72
C MET A 151 0.67 9.01 12.35
N TRP A 152 -0.43 9.73 12.32
CA TRP A 152 -0.47 11.14 11.95
C TRP A 152 0.37 12.05 12.84
N ARG A 153 0.55 11.71 14.09
CA ARG A 153 1.35 12.49 15.04
C ARG A 153 2.86 12.38 14.82
N ASP A 154 3.29 11.37 14.07
CA ASP A 154 4.70 11.19 13.76
C ASP A 154 5.11 11.99 12.52
N VAL A 155 5.20 13.31 12.69
CA VAL A 155 5.54 14.24 11.61
C VAL A 155 6.88 13.89 10.97
N LYS A 156 7.88 13.50 11.78
CA LYS A 156 9.21 13.15 11.28
C LYS A 156 9.15 11.93 10.36
N TRP A 157 8.45 10.90 10.77
CA TRP A 157 8.26 9.70 9.93
C TRP A 157 7.59 10.04 8.57
N HIS A 158 6.55 10.87 8.58
CA HIS A 158 5.88 11.30 7.34
C HIS A 158 6.80 12.14 6.45
N GLN A 159 7.63 13.01 7.03
CA GLN A 159 8.61 13.79 6.29
C GLN A 159 9.68 12.90 5.65
N GLU A 160 10.17 11.88 6.35
CA GLU A 160 11.13 10.90 5.84
C GLU A 160 10.53 10.11 4.66
N MET A 161 9.32 9.59 4.81
CA MET A 161 8.64 8.86 3.73
C MET A 161 8.36 9.77 2.52
N THR A 162 7.94 10.99 2.75
CA THR A 162 7.73 11.98 1.68
C THR A 162 9.02 12.30 0.93
N ALA A 163 10.14 12.43 1.64
CA ALA A 163 11.44 12.65 1.01
C ALA A 163 11.86 11.47 0.10
N ILE A 164 11.64 10.23 0.55
CA ILE A 164 11.89 9.02 -0.24
C ILE A 164 11.05 9.03 -1.52
N ILE A 165 9.75 9.30 -1.41
CA ILE A 165 8.84 9.34 -2.57
C ILE A 165 9.29 10.42 -3.56
N LYS A 166 9.63 11.61 -3.08
CA LYS A 166 10.06 12.73 -3.94
C LYS A 166 11.41 12.50 -4.61
N SER A 167 12.29 11.70 -4.03
CA SER A 167 13.60 11.36 -4.60
C SER A 167 13.56 10.13 -5.50
N ALA A 168 12.43 9.44 -5.60
CA ALA A 168 12.31 8.26 -6.43
C ALA A 168 12.30 8.61 -7.91
N GLU A 169 13.02 7.83 -8.70
CA GLU A 169 13.02 7.94 -10.15
C GLU A 169 11.92 7.08 -10.75
N LEU A 170 11.17 7.64 -11.70
CA LEU A 170 10.17 6.88 -12.44
C LEU A 170 10.82 6.07 -13.56
N ASP A 171 10.29 4.88 -13.82
CA ASP A 171 10.73 4.02 -14.91
C ASP A 171 10.41 4.69 -16.26
N GLU A 172 11.38 4.70 -17.17
CA GLU A 172 11.24 5.33 -18.49
C GLU A 172 10.12 4.70 -19.36
N SER A 173 9.74 3.47 -19.04
CA SER A 173 8.65 2.76 -19.75
C SER A 173 7.26 3.27 -19.41
N ILE A 174 7.10 4.15 -18.42
CA ILE A 174 5.81 4.69 -18.03
C ILE A 174 5.24 5.52 -19.18
N THR A 175 4.07 5.09 -19.65
CA THR A 175 3.29 5.82 -20.66
C THR A 175 2.07 6.43 -19.99
N ILE A 176 1.90 7.74 -20.15
CA ILE A 176 0.72 8.47 -19.67
C ILE A 176 -0.05 8.97 -20.88
N ASN A 177 -1.26 8.45 -21.07
CA ASN A 177 -2.12 8.78 -22.19
C ASN A 177 -2.80 10.15 -22.06
N ASN A 178 -2.78 10.73 -20.86
CA ASN A 178 -3.45 12.00 -20.55
C ASN A 178 -2.42 13.11 -20.41
N GLU A 179 -2.48 14.11 -21.30
CA GLU A 179 -1.55 15.26 -21.29
C GLU A 179 -1.58 16.07 -19.98
N ILE A 180 -2.72 16.12 -19.29
CA ILE A 180 -2.84 16.85 -18.03
C ILE A 180 -2.07 16.08 -16.94
N ALA A 181 -2.20 14.77 -16.88
CA ALA A 181 -1.44 13.95 -15.95
C ALA A 181 0.06 14.05 -16.21
N ALA A 182 0.47 14.00 -17.48
CA ALA A 182 1.87 14.21 -17.87
C ALA A 182 2.42 15.58 -17.45
N LYS A 183 1.61 16.64 -17.56
CA LYS A 183 1.98 17.99 -17.12
C LYS A 183 2.07 18.11 -15.61
N LEU A 184 1.21 17.42 -14.87
CA LEU A 184 1.25 17.43 -13.41
C LEU A 184 2.51 16.70 -12.89
N LEU A 185 2.85 15.56 -13.46
CA LEU A 185 4.05 14.80 -13.08
C LEU A 185 5.35 15.52 -13.38
N LYS A 186 5.40 16.35 -14.43
CA LYS A 186 6.58 17.19 -14.73
C LYS A 186 6.77 18.36 -13.77
N ARG A 187 5.82 18.65 -12.91
CA ARG A 187 5.86 19.75 -11.93
C ARG A 187 6.20 19.30 -10.52
N LEU A 188 6.25 18.00 -10.29
CA LEU A 188 6.67 17.38 -9.02
C LEU A 188 8.16 17.11 -9.01
#